data_2821f869dd7e4d7927e3c6726d441e92
#
_entry.id   2821f869dd7e4d7927e3c6726d441e92
#
_cell.length_a   1.000
_cell.length_b   1.000
_cell.length_c   1.000
_cell.angle_alpha   90.00
_cell.angle_beta   90.00
_cell.angle_gamma   90.00
#
_symmetry.space_group_name_H-M   'P 1'
#
loop_
_entity.id
_entity.type
_entity.pdbx_description
1 polymer ?
#
loop_
_entity_poly.entity_id
_entity_poly.type
_entity_poly.pdbx_seq_one_letter_code
_entity_poly.pdbx_strand_id
1 'polypeptide(L)'
;MLELARQLHQDAAEKGDSSFFALRPSLGIDFICWDAEDCGTPSFDAHGENHESTWCLGSQYWSGKHHVDGYTARYGINLDMVGNANSIFFRETISMLYAPSVVDKVWAAAHRIGYGKFFSYEDGGAVTDDHVQVNRSGIPCIDVIATDTNSGGFPATWHTMNDNMKYISKETLKAVGQTMLEVMWTEQ
;
A
#
# COMPACT_ATOMS: atom_id res chain seq x y z
N MET A 1 2.31 -2.09 -8.60
CA MET A 1 1.37 -1.17 -9.25
C MET A 1 1.39 -1.25 -10.78
N LEU A 2 2.52 -1.08 -11.48
CA LEU A 2 2.56 -1.11 -12.96
C LEU A 2 1.99 -2.39 -13.56
N GLU A 3 2.22 -3.56 -12.97
CA GLU A 3 1.64 -4.82 -13.42
C GLU A 3 0.11 -4.86 -13.25
N LEU A 4 -0.42 -4.30 -12.17
CA LEU A 4 -1.88 -4.18 -11.98
C LEU A 4 -2.50 -3.31 -13.06
N ALA A 5 -1.91 -2.14 -13.33
CA ALA A 5 -2.36 -1.26 -14.41
C ALA A 5 -2.30 -1.96 -15.77
N ARG A 6 -1.24 -2.72 -16.05
CA ARG A 6 -1.10 -3.51 -17.28
C ARG A 6 -2.19 -4.58 -17.41
N GLN A 7 -2.49 -5.29 -16.31
CA GLN A 7 -3.56 -6.31 -16.29
C GLN A 7 -4.93 -5.68 -16.58
N LEU A 8 -5.26 -4.55 -15.96
CA LEU A 8 -6.52 -3.86 -16.21
C LEU A 8 -6.63 -3.34 -17.65
N HIS A 9 -5.53 -2.82 -18.19
CA HIS A 9 -5.47 -2.36 -19.60
C HIS A 9 -5.66 -3.54 -20.56
N GLN A 10 -4.99 -4.66 -20.32
CA GLN A 10 -5.12 -5.87 -21.13
C GLN A 10 -6.54 -6.44 -21.06
N ASP A 11 -7.14 -6.49 -19.87
CA ASP A 11 -8.53 -6.91 -19.66
C ASP A 11 -9.51 -6.04 -20.48
N ALA A 12 -9.32 -4.73 -20.49
CA ALA A 12 -10.13 -3.82 -21.29
C ALA A 12 -9.99 -4.07 -22.80
N ALA A 13 -8.76 -4.33 -23.26
CA ALA A 13 -8.48 -4.58 -24.68
C ALA A 13 -9.02 -5.94 -25.16
N GLU A 14 -8.96 -6.98 -24.33
CA GLU A 14 -9.34 -8.35 -24.70
C GLU A 14 -10.83 -8.64 -24.52
N LYS A 15 -11.47 -8.06 -23.50
CA LYS A 15 -12.85 -8.39 -23.10
C LYS A 15 -13.91 -7.38 -23.49
N GLY A 16 -13.54 -6.18 -23.98
CA GLY A 16 -14.49 -5.16 -24.41
C GLY A 16 -15.59 -4.88 -23.37
N ASP A 17 -16.85 -5.06 -23.74
CA ASP A 17 -18.01 -4.83 -22.88
C ASP A 17 -18.09 -5.76 -21.64
N SER A 18 -17.30 -6.80 -21.59
CA SER A 18 -17.18 -7.72 -20.45
C SER A 18 -15.96 -7.42 -19.59
N SER A 19 -15.23 -6.36 -19.87
CA SER A 19 -14.04 -5.94 -19.12
C SER A 19 -14.40 -5.37 -17.74
N PHE A 20 -13.38 -5.28 -16.89
CA PHE A 20 -13.51 -4.74 -15.54
C PHE A 20 -14.21 -3.37 -15.53
N PHE A 21 -13.73 -2.41 -16.32
CA PHE A 21 -14.29 -1.06 -16.33
C PHE A 21 -15.66 -0.98 -17.03
N ALA A 22 -15.92 -1.79 -18.06
CA ALA A 22 -17.20 -1.83 -18.70
C ALA A 22 -18.32 -2.35 -17.76
N LEU A 23 -17.98 -3.32 -16.91
CA LEU A 23 -18.90 -3.84 -15.89
C LEU A 23 -19.01 -2.94 -14.65
N ARG A 24 -18.12 -1.97 -14.47
CA ARG A 24 -18.07 -1.04 -13.33
C ARG A 24 -17.82 0.40 -13.79
N PRO A 25 -18.75 0.99 -14.54
CA PRO A 25 -18.54 2.30 -15.17
C PRO A 25 -18.39 3.46 -14.17
N SER A 26 -18.81 3.25 -12.91
CA SER A 26 -18.69 4.23 -11.82
C SER A 26 -17.42 4.09 -10.99
N LEU A 27 -16.56 3.10 -11.29
CA LEU A 27 -15.33 2.84 -10.54
C LEU A 27 -14.12 3.34 -11.32
N GLY A 28 -13.37 4.26 -10.72
CA GLY A 28 -12.04 4.67 -11.16
C GLY A 28 -10.96 4.04 -10.27
N ILE A 29 -9.79 3.82 -10.84
CA ILE A 29 -8.60 3.36 -10.12
C ILE A 29 -7.44 4.28 -10.50
N ASP A 30 -6.89 4.96 -9.51
CA ASP A 30 -5.72 5.79 -9.65
C ASP A 30 -4.49 5.09 -9.10
N PHE A 31 -3.39 5.09 -9.85
CA PHE A 31 -2.09 4.61 -9.42
C PHE A 31 -1.20 5.81 -9.17
N ILE A 32 -0.90 6.08 -7.91
CA ILE A 32 -0.06 7.21 -7.51
C ILE A 32 1.28 6.66 -7.02
N CYS A 33 2.37 7.21 -7.56
CA CYS A 33 3.72 6.94 -7.07
C CYS A 33 4.19 8.15 -6.30
N TRP A 34 4.48 7.99 -5.03
CA TRP A 34 4.98 9.05 -4.18
C TRP A 34 6.45 9.31 -4.46
N ASP A 35 6.84 10.58 -4.41
CA ASP A 35 8.23 11.02 -4.52
C ASP A 35 8.76 11.41 -3.14
N ALA A 36 10.06 11.27 -2.95
CA ALA A 36 10.77 11.71 -1.74
C ALA A 36 10.17 11.17 -0.42
N GLU A 37 9.72 9.92 -0.42
CA GLU A 37 9.26 9.25 0.81
C GLU A 37 10.44 9.08 1.77
N ASP A 38 11.54 8.48 1.34
CA ASP A 38 12.74 8.13 2.09
C ASP A 38 13.79 9.28 2.20
N CYS A 39 13.45 10.52 1.87
CA CYS A 39 14.37 11.65 1.93
C CYS A 39 14.51 12.28 3.33
N GLY A 40 13.95 11.64 4.35
CA GLY A 40 13.86 12.19 5.69
C GLY A 40 15.16 12.18 6.47
N THR A 41 15.19 12.95 7.56
CA THR A 41 16.31 12.98 8.49
C THR A 41 16.09 11.95 9.61
N PRO A 42 16.96 10.94 9.74
CA PRO A 42 16.81 9.93 10.79
C PRO A 42 16.89 10.53 12.19
N SER A 43 16.15 9.97 13.13
CA SER A 43 16.09 10.46 14.51
C SER A 43 17.45 10.53 15.24
N PHE A 44 18.41 9.68 14.83
CA PHE A 44 19.77 9.70 15.40
C PHE A 44 20.65 10.86 14.87
N ASP A 45 20.24 11.47 13.73
CA ASP A 45 20.94 12.62 13.13
C ASP A 45 20.24 13.95 13.45
N ALA A 46 19.36 13.87 14.36
CA ALA A 46 18.37 14.88 14.65
C ALA A 46 18.83 15.90 15.70
N HIS A 47 19.53 16.87 15.39
CA HIS A 47 19.94 17.94 16.30
C HIS A 47 18.76 18.74 16.94
N GLY A 48 17.68 18.02 17.34
CA GLY A 48 16.51 18.59 18.04
C GLY A 48 15.40 19.11 17.12
N GLU A 49 15.45 18.83 15.82
CA GLU A 49 14.42 19.24 14.88
C GLU A 49 13.29 18.19 14.75
N ASN A 50 12.11 18.60 14.29
CA ASN A 50 11.01 17.67 14.01
C ASN A 50 11.28 16.91 12.71
N HIS A 51 11.67 15.66 12.85
CA HIS A 51 12.08 14.81 11.72
C HIS A 51 10.91 14.21 10.96
N GLU A 52 9.75 14.06 11.59
CA GLU A 52 8.55 13.55 10.92
C GLU A 52 8.17 14.38 9.70
N SER A 53 8.40 15.68 9.74
CA SER A 53 8.11 16.58 8.64
C SER A 53 9.04 16.43 7.43
N THR A 54 10.13 15.68 7.55
CA THR A 54 11.12 15.49 6.47
C THR A 54 10.87 14.21 5.65
N TRP A 55 10.00 13.32 6.12
CA TRP A 55 9.64 12.07 5.44
C TRP A 55 8.35 12.21 4.63
N CYS A 56 8.13 11.32 3.67
CA CYS A 56 6.88 11.25 2.89
C CYS A 56 6.52 12.59 2.21
N LEU A 57 7.51 13.32 1.68
CA LEU A 57 7.31 14.70 1.19
C LEU A 57 6.34 14.76 0.00
N GLY A 58 6.35 13.76 -0.88
CA GLY A 58 5.43 13.69 -2.01
C GLY A 58 3.98 13.60 -1.58
N SER A 59 3.66 12.70 -0.67
CA SER A 59 2.30 12.56 -0.14
C SER A 59 1.89 13.72 0.77
N GLN A 60 2.83 14.32 1.52
CA GLN A 60 2.57 15.57 2.26
C GLN A 60 2.12 16.69 1.31
N TYR A 61 2.85 16.90 0.21
CA TYR A 61 2.50 17.90 -0.78
C TYR A 61 1.12 17.61 -1.39
N TRP A 62 0.90 16.36 -1.82
CA TRP A 62 -0.34 15.94 -2.45
C TRP A 62 -1.54 16.06 -1.51
N SER A 63 -1.39 15.74 -0.23
CA SER A 63 -2.48 15.85 0.76
C SER A 63 -2.93 17.30 0.96
N GLY A 64 -2.02 18.27 0.80
CA GLY A 64 -2.33 19.70 0.83
C GLY A 64 -2.86 20.25 -0.49
N LYS A 65 -2.58 19.59 -1.60
CA LYS A 65 -2.96 20.02 -2.94
C LYS A 65 -3.10 18.83 -3.88
N HIS A 66 -4.29 18.29 -3.97
CA HIS A 66 -4.56 17.19 -4.89
C HIS A 66 -4.26 17.57 -6.34
N HIS A 67 -3.92 16.57 -7.16
CA HIS A 67 -3.61 16.73 -8.59
C HIS A 67 -4.81 17.17 -9.43
N VAL A 68 -6.04 17.01 -8.90
CA VAL A 68 -7.31 17.47 -9.50
C VAL A 68 -8.10 18.20 -8.44
N ASP A 69 -8.63 19.38 -8.78
CA ASP A 69 -9.51 20.15 -7.89
C ASP A 69 -10.76 19.35 -7.53
N GLY A 70 -11.06 19.27 -6.23
CA GLY A 70 -12.20 18.52 -5.73
C GLY A 70 -12.02 16.99 -5.81
N TYR A 71 -10.77 16.51 -5.93
CA TYR A 71 -10.48 15.09 -5.92
C TYR A 71 -11.00 14.39 -4.68
N THR A 72 -11.65 13.27 -4.88
CA THR A 72 -12.11 12.37 -3.82
C THR A 72 -11.85 10.93 -4.21
N ALA A 73 -11.59 10.08 -3.24
CA ALA A 73 -11.54 8.64 -3.42
C ALA A 73 -12.34 7.96 -2.31
N ARG A 74 -12.86 6.77 -2.57
CA ARG A 74 -13.55 5.97 -1.55
C ARG A 74 -12.57 5.55 -0.46
N TYR A 75 -11.37 5.14 -0.85
CA TYR A 75 -10.24 4.80 0.02
C TYR A 75 -8.96 4.69 -0.79
N GLY A 76 -7.82 4.67 -0.08
CA GLY A 76 -6.50 4.36 -0.61
C GLY A 76 -5.93 3.08 -0.01
N ILE A 77 -5.00 2.46 -0.72
CA ILE A 77 -4.17 1.36 -0.24
C ILE A 77 -2.73 1.70 -0.60
N ASN A 78 -1.93 2.03 0.41
CA ASN A 78 -0.49 2.17 0.26
C ASN A 78 0.13 0.77 0.18
N LEU A 79 1.14 0.61 -0.65
CA LEU A 79 1.86 -0.65 -0.83
C LEU A 79 3.35 -0.36 -0.64
N ASP A 80 3.88 -0.65 0.55
CA ASP A 80 5.28 -0.45 0.86
C ASP A 80 5.99 -1.76 1.21
N MET A 81 7.22 -1.92 0.72
CA MET A 81 8.07 -3.11 0.94
C MET A 81 7.39 -4.45 0.64
N VAL A 82 6.37 -4.48 -0.23
CA VAL A 82 5.51 -5.65 -0.50
C VAL A 82 6.19 -6.77 -1.28
N GLY A 83 7.46 -6.65 -1.57
CA GLY A 83 8.23 -7.63 -2.33
C GLY A 83 9.24 -8.43 -1.52
N ASN A 84 9.48 -8.10 -0.26
CA ASN A 84 10.53 -8.75 0.51
C ASN A 84 10.21 -10.24 0.78
N ALA A 85 11.24 -11.09 0.72
CA ALA A 85 11.12 -12.49 1.09
C ALA A 85 10.88 -12.64 2.60
N ASN A 86 10.11 -13.67 3.00
CA ASN A 86 9.73 -13.94 4.39
C ASN A 86 8.88 -12.85 5.06
N SER A 87 8.23 -12.02 4.28
CA SER A 87 7.33 -11.00 4.80
C SER A 87 5.98 -11.56 5.21
N ILE A 88 5.45 -10.96 6.26
CA ILE A 88 4.06 -11.06 6.68
C ILE A 88 3.50 -9.66 6.83
N PHE A 89 2.24 -9.47 6.47
CA PHE A 89 1.52 -8.22 6.61
C PHE A 89 0.59 -8.34 7.81
N PHE A 90 0.84 -7.53 8.85
CA PHE A 90 -0.02 -7.39 10.01
C PHE A 90 -1.01 -6.25 9.80
N ARG A 91 -2.05 -6.18 10.60
CA ARG A 91 -2.98 -5.05 10.61
C ARG A 91 -2.28 -3.86 11.29
N GLU A 92 -1.74 -2.95 10.48
CA GLU A 92 -0.98 -1.80 10.94
C GLU A 92 -1.89 -0.87 11.78
N THR A 93 -1.37 -0.34 12.88
CA THR A 93 -2.17 0.36 13.90
C THR A 93 -2.85 1.63 13.39
N ILE A 94 -2.16 2.46 12.60
CA ILE A 94 -2.73 3.71 12.06
C ILE A 94 -3.79 3.38 11.00
N SER A 95 -3.56 2.38 10.17
CA SER A 95 -4.54 1.84 9.22
C SER A 95 -5.82 1.37 9.92
N MET A 96 -5.68 0.67 11.03
CA MET A 96 -6.82 0.23 11.86
C MET A 96 -7.55 1.40 12.52
N LEU A 97 -6.86 2.49 12.83
CA LEU A 97 -7.47 3.69 13.41
C LEU A 97 -8.31 4.46 12.37
N TYR A 98 -7.81 4.64 11.16
CA TYR A 98 -8.43 5.48 10.14
C TYR A 98 -9.36 4.73 9.18
N ALA A 99 -9.02 3.50 8.84
CA ALA A 99 -9.69 2.75 7.77
C ALA A 99 -9.85 1.25 8.07
N PRO A 100 -10.38 0.84 9.26
CA PRO A 100 -10.46 -0.56 9.65
C PRO A 100 -11.28 -1.41 8.66
N SER A 101 -12.32 -0.85 8.06
CA SER A 101 -13.13 -1.55 7.07
C SER A 101 -12.37 -1.85 5.76
N VAL A 102 -11.39 -1.02 5.41
CA VAL A 102 -10.51 -1.26 4.26
C VAL A 102 -9.49 -2.34 4.59
N VAL A 103 -8.92 -2.33 5.81
CA VAL A 103 -8.06 -3.43 6.29
C VAL A 103 -8.82 -4.75 6.22
N ASP A 104 -10.02 -4.83 6.81
CA ASP A 104 -10.84 -6.04 6.81
C ASP A 104 -11.15 -6.52 5.38
N LYS A 105 -11.47 -5.61 4.47
CA LYS A 105 -11.71 -5.90 3.05
C LYS A 105 -10.49 -6.56 2.39
N VAL A 106 -9.31 -5.98 2.56
CA VAL A 106 -8.06 -6.46 1.94
C VAL A 106 -7.65 -7.81 2.54
N TRP A 107 -7.67 -7.94 3.88
CA TRP A 107 -7.31 -9.20 4.55
C TRP A 107 -8.30 -10.32 4.20
N ALA A 108 -9.60 -10.04 4.18
CA ALA A 108 -10.60 -11.00 3.74
C ALA A 108 -10.41 -11.43 2.29
N ALA A 109 -10.07 -10.50 1.39
CA ALA A 109 -9.76 -10.82 0.00
C ALA A 109 -8.55 -11.77 -0.11
N ALA A 110 -7.45 -11.46 0.59
CA ALA A 110 -6.26 -12.31 0.63
C ALA A 110 -6.57 -13.74 1.11
N HIS A 111 -7.32 -13.86 2.20
CA HIS A 111 -7.71 -15.16 2.76
C HIS A 111 -8.62 -15.94 1.81
N ARG A 112 -9.59 -15.28 1.18
CA ARG A 112 -10.54 -15.91 0.23
C ARG A 112 -9.83 -16.56 -0.95
N ILE A 113 -8.73 -15.95 -1.45
CA ILE A 113 -7.97 -16.47 -2.59
C ILE A 113 -6.73 -17.28 -2.19
N GLY A 114 -6.60 -17.63 -0.90
CA GLY A 114 -5.59 -18.57 -0.41
C GLY A 114 -4.23 -17.94 -0.04
N TYR A 115 -4.14 -16.62 0.10
CA TYR A 115 -2.92 -15.93 0.50
C TYR A 115 -2.89 -15.53 1.99
N GLY A 116 -3.77 -16.09 2.82
CA GLY A 116 -3.84 -15.81 4.25
C GLY A 116 -2.53 -16.01 5.02
N LYS A 117 -1.61 -16.84 4.52
CA LYS A 117 -0.29 -17.01 5.14
C LYS A 117 0.58 -15.74 5.09
N PHE A 118 0.28 -14.80 4.17
CA PHE A 118 0.97 -13.52 4.06
C PHE A 118 0.25 -12.41 4.84
N PHE A 119 -1.06 -12.53 5.07
CA PHE A 119 -1.90 -11.52 5.68
C PHE A 119 -2.42 -12.02 7.03
N SER A 120 -1.68 -11.72 8.11
CA SER A 120 -2.08 -12.10 9.48
C SER A 120 -3.15 -11.17 10.02
N TYR A 121 -4.15 -11.72 10.72
CA TYR A 121 -5.14 -10.93 11.46
C TYR A 121 -4.62 -10.41 12.81
N GLU A 122 -3.37 -10.65 13.13
CA GLU A 122 -2.73 -10.04 14.30
C GLU A 122 -2.51 -8.55 14.07
N ASP A 123 -2.55 -7.79 15.17
CA ASP A 123 -2.28 -6.35 15.11
C ASP A 123 -0.78 -6.11 15.03
N GLY A 124 -0.38 -5.20 14.15
CA GLY A 124 0.98 -4.73 13.97
C GLY A 124 1.26 -3.45 14.74
N GLY A 125 2.51 -2.97 14.67
CA GLY A 125 2.92 -1.67 15.19
C GLY A 125 2.33 -0.51 14.39
N ALA A 126 2.47 0.70 14.92
CA ALA A 126 2.18 1.94 14.19
C ALA A 126 3.38 2.28 13.30
N VAL A 127 3.11 2.60 12.05
CA VAL A 127 4.11 3.01 11.06
C VAL A 127 3.74 4.40 10.52
N THR A 128 4.71 5.29 10.44
CA THR A 128 4.54 6.56 9.74
C THR A 128 4.99 6.36 8.30
N ASP A 129 4.06 6.46 7.36
CA ASP A 129 4.27 6.30 5.93
C ASP A 129 3.28 7.16 5.15
N ASP A 130 3.32 7.15 3.84
CA ASP A 130 2.49 7.94 2.92
C ASP A 130 0.99 7.85 3.20
N HIS A 131 0.49 6.68 3.65
CA HIS A 131 -0.91 6.49 4.02
C HIS A 131 -1.38 7.47 5.11
N VAL A 132 -0.48 7.90 6.01
CA VAL A 132 -0.81 8.88 7.06
C VAL A 132 -1.18 10.22 6.44
N GLN A 133 -0.44 10.65 5.43
CA GLN A 133 -0.71 11.91 4.73
C GLN A 133 -2.01 11.85 3.93
N VAL A 134 -2.27 10.71 3.27
CA VAL A 134 -3.54 10.48 2.56
C VAL A 134 -4.72 10.54 3.54
N ASN A 135 -4.62 9.92 4.71
CA ASN A 135 -5.63 10.01 5.77
C ASN A 135 -5.86 11.45 6.25
N ARG A 136 -4.80 12.26 6.37
CA ARG A 136 -4.89 13.69 6.72
C ARG A 136 -5.66 14.51 5.68
N SER A 137 -5.66 14.09 4.42
CA SER A 137 -6.47 14.73 3.37
C SER A 137 -7.96 14.35 3.41
N GLY A 138 -8.35 13.45 4.33
CA GLY A 138 -9.74 12.99 4.49
C GLY A 138 -10.10 11.76 3.67
N ILE A 139 -9.15 11.11 3.02
CA ILE A 139 -9.35 9.87 2.28
C ILE A 139 -8.89 8.70 3.17
N PRO A 140 -9.80 7.78 3.57
CA PRO A 140 -9.42 6.60 4.35
C PRO A 140 -8.34 5.79 3.61
N CYS A 141 -7.18 5.61 4.20
CA CYS A 141 -6.07 4.91 3.56
C CYS A 141 -5.41 3.94 4.54
N ILE A 142 -5.09 2.76 4.04
CA ILE A 142 -4.36 1.74 4.78
C ILE A 142 -2.95 1.58 4.22
N ASP A 143 -2.10 0.99 5.05
CA ASP A 143 -0.78 0.55 4.66
C ASP A 143 -0.70 -0.97 4.65
N VAL A 144 -0.24 -1.54 3.54
CA VAL A 144 0.17 -2.94 3.41
C VAL A 144 1.68 -2.92 3.41
N ILE A 145 2.27 -3.06 4.59
CA ILE A 145 3.70 -2.94 4.79
C ILE A 145 4.31 -4.25 5.33
N ALA A 146 5.48 -4.59 4.81
CA ALA A 146 6.15 -5.83 5.18
C ALA A 146 6.73 -5.78 6.60
N THR A 147 6.46 -6.85 7.35
CA THR A 147 7.18 -7.17 8.59
C THR A 147 7.95 -8.46 8.40
N ASP A 148 9.20 -8.50 8.83
CA ASP A 148 10.01 -9.73 8.80
C ASP A 148 9.60 -10.68 9.91
N THR A 149 9.26 -11.92 9.54
CA THR A 149 8.78 -12.94 10.47
C THR A 149 9.78 -13.36 11.54
N ASN A 150 11.07 -13.09 11.32
CA ASN A 150 12.14 -13.48 12.25
C ASN A 150 12.42 -12.40 13.30
N SER A 151 12.30 -11.12 12.91
CA SER A 151 12.61 -9.98 13.77
C SER A 151 11.39 -9.35 14.42
N GLY A 152 10.19 -9.51 13.80
CA GLY A 152 8.97 -8.81 14.20
C GLY A 152 8.99 -7.30 13.89
N GLY A 153 10.02 -6.83 13.18
CA GLY A 153 10.20 -5.46 12.73
C GLY A 153 10.33 -5.38 11.23
N PHE A 154 10.88 -4.28 10.72
CA PHE A 154 11.17 -4.16 9.30
C PHE A 154 12.24 -5.18 8.85
N PRO A 155 12.26 -5.57 7.56
CA PRO A 155 13.30 -6.44 7.01
C PRO A 155 14.69 -5.91 7.33
N ALA A 156 15.63 -6.81 7.65
CA ALA A 156 17.01 -6.45 8.00
C ALA A 156 17.77 -5.72 6.86
N THR A 157 17.22 -5.72 5.66
CA THR A 157 17.73 -4.99 4.49
C THR A 157 17.25 -3.54 4.44
N TRP A 158 16.19 -3.22 5.20
CA TRP A 158 15.57 -1.90 5.22
C TRP A 158 16.60 -0.80 5.55
N HIS A 159 16.63 0.25 4.75
CA HIS A 159 17.55 1.39 4.83
C HIS A 159 19.03 0.99 4.79
N THR A 160 19.38 -0.08 4.09
CA THR A 160 20.76 -0.52 3.88
C THR A 160 21.09 -0.70 2.41
N MET A 161 22.39 -0.73 2.09
CA MET A 161 22.90 -1.08 0.75
C MET A 161 22.58 -2.52 0.32
N ASN A 162 22.05 -3.33 1.24
CA ASN A 162 21.61 -4.69 0.95
C ASN A 162 20.14 -4.75 0.49
N ASP A 163 19.41 -3.64 0.51
CA ASP A 163 18.08 -3.59 -0.08
C ASP A 163 18.18 -3.59 -1.60
N ASN A 164 18.05 -4.78 -2.18
CA ASN A 164 18.22 -5.00 -3.60
C ASN A 164 17.42 -6.23 -4.09
N MET A 165 17.40 -6.43 -5.39
CA MET A 165 16.62 -7.48 -6.06
C MET A 165 16.86 -8.91 -5.55
N LYS A 166 17.97 -9.20 -4.87
CA LYS A 166 18.27 -10.53 -4.32
C LYS A 166 17.27 -10.94 -3.22
N TYR A 167 16.72 -9.96 -2.52
CA TYR A 167 15.79 -10.18 -1.40
C TYR A 167 14.32 -10.09 -1.82
N ILE A 168 14.03 -9.85 -3.11
CA ILE A 168 12.68 -9.79 -3.63
C ILE A 168 12.15 -11.20 -3.93
N SER A 169 10.99 -11.50 -3.39
CA SER A 169 10.23 -12.73 -3.59
C SER A 169 9.11 -12.52 -4.61
N LYS A 170 9.16 -13.30 -5.69
CA LYS A 170 8.06 -13.34 -6.66
C LYS A 170 6.76 -13.86 -6.04
N GLU A 171 6.87 -14.73 -5.04
CA GLU A 171 5.70 -15.28 -4.34
C GLU A 171 4.99 -14.20 -3.52
N THR A 172 5.76 -13.39 -2.78
CA THR A 172 5.21 -12.27 -2.00
C THR A 172 4.57 -11.22 -2.92
N LEU A 173 5.26 -10.80 -3.98
CA LEU A 173 4.71 -9.88 -4.98
C LEU A 173 3.44 -10.43 -5.64
N LYS A 174 3.41 -11.73 -5.94
CA LYS A 174 2.22 -12.38 -6.49
C LYS A 174 1.06 -12.37 -5.50
N ALA A 175 1.32 -12.68 -4.23
CA ALA A 175 0.29 -12.68 -3.19
C ALA A 175 -0.36 -11.31 -3.06
N VAL A 176 0.44 -10.25 -2.98
CA VAL A 176 -0.08 -8.87 -2.91
C VAL A 176 -0.82 -8.50 -4.19
N GLY A 177 -0.21 -8.72 -5.36
CA GLY A 177 -0.83 -8.37 -6.65
C GLY A 177 -2.17 -9.07 -6.87
N GLN A 178 -2.27 -10.37 -6.58
CA GLN A 178 -3.54 -11.11 -6.69
C GLN A 178 -4.57 -10.62 -5.66
N THR A 179 -4.15 -10.28 -4.45
CA THR A 179 -5.05 -9.70 -3.44
C THR A 179 -5.61 -8.35 -3.91
N MET A 180 -4.78 -7.49 -4.48
CA MET A 180 -5.25 -6.20 -5.02
C MET A 180 -6.24 -6.41 -6.18
N LEU A 181 -5.97 -7.33 -7.10
CA LEU A 181 -6.92 -7.67 -8.16
C LEU A 181 -8.26 -8.16 -7.59
N GLU A 182 -8.22 -9.03 -6.57
CA GLU A 182 -9.43 -9.53 -5.93
C GLU A 182 -10.23 -8.40 -5.26
N VAL A 183 -9.55 -7.49 -4.56
CA VAL A 183 -10.19 -6.29 -3.98
C VAL A 183 -10.87 -5.47 -5.08
N MET A 184 -10.17 -5.18 -6.17
CA MET A 184 -10.72 -4.42 -7.29
C MET A 184 -11.94 -5.14 -7.90
N TRP A 185 -11.84 -6.43 -8.19
CA TRP A 185 -12.91 -7.22 -8.82
C TRP A 185 -14.15 -7.37 -7.93
N THR A 186 -14.00 -7.31 -6.62
CA THR A 186 -15.11 -7.41 -5.66
C THR A 186 -15.66 -6.06 -5.22
N GLU A 187 -15.05 -4.94 -5.63
CA GLU A 187 -15.57 -3.59 -5.36
C GLU A 187 -16.87 -3.34 -6.13
N GLN A 188 -17.85 -2.71 -5.44
CA GLN A 188 -19.20 -2.41 -5.98
C GLN A 188 -19.45 -0.92 -6.11
#